data_0c1c09051febc7fdf663e3e0033482e7
#
_entry.id   0c1c09051febc7fdf663e3e0033482e7
#
_cell.length_a   1.000
_cell.length_b   1.000
_cell.length_c   1.000
_cell.angle_alpha   90.00
_cell.angle_beta   90.00
_cell.angle_gamma   90.00
#
_symmetry.space_group_name_H-M   'P 1'
#
loop_
_entity.id
_entity.type
_entity.pdbx_description
1 polymer ?
#
loop_
_entity_poly.entity_id
_entity_poly.type
_entity_poly.pdbx_seq_one_letter_code
_entity_poly.pdbx_strand_id
1 'polypeptide(L)'
;RIVEIYGPESSGKTTVALHMVAEVQKRGGIAGFIDAEHALDPVYAKNIGVDIDNLYISQPDNGEQALEITETMVRSGALDIVIVDSVAALVPKAEIEGEMGDSHVGLHARLMSQALRKLTAVISRSNCVVIFINQLREKVGVMFGNPETTTGGRALKFYASVRLDVRRGETLKIGRASC
;
A
#
# COMPACT_ATOMS: atom_id res chain seq x y z
N ARG A 1 -13.52 -0.22 -4.48
CA ARG A 1 -12.61 0.32 -5.51
C ARG A 1 -11.16 0.13 -5.09
N ILE A 2 -10.26 0.08 -6.05
CA ILE A 2 -8.82 0.03 -5.83
C ILE A 2 -8.23 1.43 -6.04
N VAL A 3 -7.44 1.88 -5.06
CA VAL A 3 -6.70 3.15 -5.10
C VAL A 3 -5.21 2.83 -4.93
N GLU A 4 -4.36 3.45 -5.71
CA GLU A 4 -2.91 3.42 -5.52
C GLU A 4 -2.42 4.78 -5.05
N ILE A 5 -1.68 4.80 -3.94
CA ILE A 5 -0.92 5.96 -3.49
C ILE A 5 0.55 5.65 -3.74
N TYR A 6 1.20 6.41 -4.59
CA TYR A 6 2.59 6.18 -4.93
C TYR A 6 3.42 7.46 -4.81
N GLY A 7 4.71 7.32 -4.70
CA GLY A 7 5.64 8.44 -4.59
C GLY A 7 6.99 7.99 -4.07
N PRO A 8 7.96 8.93 -4.01
CA PRO A 8 9.27 8.68 -3.44
C PRO A 8 9.19 8.23 -1.98
N GLU A 9 10.26 7.62 -1.50
CA GLU A 9 10.39 7.29 -0.09
C GLU A 9 10.26 8.55 0.79
N SER A 10 9.65 8.39 1.94
CA SER A 10 9.42 9.50 2.90
C SER A 10 8.66 10.70 2.33
N SER A 11 7.83 10.51 1.33
CA SER A 11 7.00 11.58 0.74
C SER A 11 5.69 11.84 1.50
N GLY A 12 5.32 10.98 2.46
CA GLY A 12 4.09 11.12 3.24
C GLY A 12 2.95 10.22 2.81
N LYS A 13 3.21 9.17 2.04
CA LYS A 13 2.17 8.23 1.55
C LYS A 13 1.40 7.56 2.67
N THR A 14 2.11 6.99 3.64
CA THR A 14 1.50 6.36 4.82
C THR A 14 0.72 7.37 5.64
N THR A 15 1.22 8.58 5.79
CA THR A 15 0.51 9.68 6.48
C THR A 15 -0.84 9.99 5.82
N VAL A 16 -0.87 10.11 4.49
CA VAL A 16 -2.13 10.33 3.75
C VAL A 16 -3.10 9.17 3.98
N ALA A 17 -2.63 7.94 3.91
CA ALA A 17 -3.46 6.76 4.15
C ALA A 17 -4.02 6.72 5.58
N LEU A 18 -3.21 7.07 6.58
CA LEU A 18 -3.66 7.14 7.98
C LEU A 18 -4.70 8.23 8.22
N HIS A 19 -4.58 9.37 7.55
CA HIS A 19 -5.65 10.39 7.57
C HIS A 19 -6.95 9.87 6.97
N MET A 20 -6.90 9.11 5.89
CA MET A 20 -8.09 8.49 5.30
C MET A 20 -8.74 7.49 6.25
N VAL A 21 -7.94 6.68 6.95
CA VAL A 21 -8.43 5.77 8.00
C VAL A 21 -9.14 6.54 9.11
N ALA A 22 -8.52 7.61 9.61
CA ALA A 22 -9.10 8.45 10.66
C ALA A 22 -10.45 9.04 10.23
N GLU A 23 -10.57 9.52 9.00
CA GLU A 23 -11.83 10.08 8.49
C GLU A 23 -12.93 9.03 8.33
N VAL A 24 -12.58 7.81 7.90
CA VAL A 24 -13.52 6.69 7.84
C VAL A 24 -14.03 6.33 9.23
N GLN A 25 -13.13 6.23 10.22
CA GLN A 25 -13.48 5.91 11.59
C GLN A 25 -14.37 6.99 12.24
N LYS A 26 -14.12 8.28 11.98
CA LYS A 26 -14.97 9.38 12.44
C LYS A 26 -16.42 9.28 11.93
N ARG A 27 -16.61 8.67 10.78
CA ARG A 27 -17.94 8.44 10.18
C ARG A 27 -18.59 7.13 10.64
N GLY A 28 -18.01 6.46 11.62
CA GLY A 28 -18.48 5.17 12.12
C GLY A 28 -18.07 3.96 11.27
N GLY A 29 -17.19 4.16 10.27
CA GLY A 29 -16.69 3.10 9.44
C GLY A 29 -15.59 2.28 10.12
N ILE A 30 -15.30 1.11 9.55
CA ILE A 30 -14.32 0.16 10.05
C ILE A 30 -13.17 0.06 9.07
N ALA A 31 -11.95 0.12 9.59
CA ALA A 31 -10.72 0.10 8.81
C ALA A 31 -9.83 -1.09 9.14
N GLY A 32 -9.16 -1.61 8.12
CA GLY A 32 -8.09 -2.59 8.22
C GLY A 32 -6.77 -2.01 7.72
N PHE A 33 -5.67 -2.45 8.32
CA PHE A 33 -4.33 -2.05 7.93
C PHE A 33 -3.43 -3.28 7.85
N ILE A 34 -2.95 -3.55 6.65
CA ILE A 34 -2.00 -4.64 6.40
C ILE A 34 -0.61 -4.03 6.34
N ASP A 35 0.13 -4.19 7.44
CA ASP A 35 1.46 -3.64 7.66
C ASP A 35 2.52 -4.64 7.19
N ALA A 36 2.70 -4.74 5.86
CA ALA A 36 3.68 -5.63 5.26
C ALA A 36 5.13 -5.18 5.49
N GLU A 37 5.34 -3.91 5.79
CA GLU A 37 6.67 -3.38 6.14
C GLU A 37 7.02 -3.56 7.62
N HIS A 38 6.07 -3.93 8.47
CA HIS A 38 6.23 -4.02 9.93
C HIS A 38 6.72 -2.70 10.55
N ALA A 39 6.22 -1.59 10.04
CA ALA A 39 6.72 -0.25 10.34
C ALA A 39 5.64 0.73 10.85
N LEU A 40 4.41 0.27 11.07
CA LEU A 40 3.35 1.10 11.59
C LEU A 40 3.68 1.55 13.02
N ASP A 41 3.76 2.87 13.19
CA ASP A 41 3.92 3.50 14.50
C ASP A 41 2.54 3.81 15.11
N PRO A 42 2.12 3.11 16.18
CA PRO A 42 0.81 3.34 16.78
C PRO A 42 0.65 4.73 17.39
N VAL A 43 1.71 5.28 17.94
CA VAL A 43 1.69 6.63 18.56
C VAL A 43 1.48 7.68 17.48
N TYR A 44 2.21 7.58 16.37
CA TYR A 44 2.06 8.47 15.24
C TYR A 44 0.66 8.39 14.62
N ALA A 45 0.15 7.17 14.42
CA ALA A 45 -1.20 6.97 13.90
C ALA A 45 -2.27 7.59 14.82
N LYS A 46 -2.13 7.40 16.15
CA LYS A 46 -3.01 8.01 17.14
C LYS A 46 -2.97 9.53 17.09
N ASN A 47 -1.80 10.12 16.94
CA ASN A 47 -1.64 11.57 16.82
C ASN A 47 -2.31 12.16 15.57
N ILE A 48 -2.39 11.39 14.49
CA ILE A 48 -3.14 11.75 13.28
C ILE A 48 -4.65 11.70 13.52
N GLY A 49 -5.11 10.94 14.49
CA GLY A 49 -6.52 10.77 14.83
C GLY A 49 -7.06 9.38 14.55
N VAL A 50 -6.20 8.41 14.27
CA VAL A 50 -6.60 7.01 14.11
C VAL A 50 -6.94 6.42 15.46
N ASP A 51 -8.10 5.78 15.57
CA ASP A 51 -8.47 4.94 16.69
C ASP A 51 -7.80 3.56 16.54
N ILE A 52 -6.63 3.43 17.15
CA ILE A 52 -5.80 2.22 17.07
C ILE A 52 -6.50 1.01 17.68
N ASP A 53 -7.27 1.19 18.75
CA ASP A 53 -7.92 0.08 19.46
C ASP A 53 -9.02 -0.58 18.62
N ASN A 54 -9.58 0.16 17.64
CA ASN A 54 -10.59 -0.32 16.70
C ASN A 54 -10.06 -0.52 15.28
N LEU A 55 -8.76 -0.46 15.07
CA LEU A 55 -8.11 -0.74 13.79
C LEU A 55 -7.73 -2.22 13.70
N TYR A 56 -8.18 -2.90 12.65
CA TYR A 56 -7.77 -4.28 12.37
C TYR A 56 -6.40 -4.27 11.70
N ILE A 57 -5.36 -4.62 12.46
CA ILE A 57 -3.98 -4.65 11.99
C ILE A 57 -3.54 -6.09 11.74
N SER A 58 -2.90 -6.32 10.60
CA SER A 58 -2.24 -7.58 10.26
C SER A 58 -0.82 -7.33 9.78
N GLN A 59 0.11 -8.17 10.21
CA GLN A 59 1.50 -8.16 9.79
C GLN A 59 1.82 -9.49 9.11
N PRO A 60 1.63 -9.61 7.79
CA PRO A 60 1.82 -10.84 7.06
C PRO A 60 3.30 -11.21 6.92
N ASP A 61 3.58 -12.50 6.74
CA ASP A 61 4.95 -13.02 6.57
C ASP A 61 5.44 -12.96 5.12
N ASN A 62 4.52 -12.92 4.16
CA ASN A 62 4.84 -12.89 2.73
C ASN A 62 3.72 -12.21 1.93
N GLY A 63 3.96 -12.00 0.63
CA GLY A 63 3.03 -11.32 -0.24
C GLY A 63 1.73 -12.08 -0.48
N GLU A 64 1.79 -13.38 -0.64
CA GLU A 64 0.61 -14.23 -0.80
C GLU A 64 -0.32 -14.12 0.41
N GLN A 65 0.24 -14.21 1.61
CA GLN A 65 -0.52 -14.08 2.86
C GLN A 65 -1.16 -12.69 2.98
N ALA A 66 -0.42 -11.63 2.66
CA ALA A 66 -0.95 -10.26 2.68
C ALA A 66 -2.16 -10.10 1.77
N LEU A 67 -2.09 -10.63 0.56
CA LEU A 67 -3.15 -10.51 -0.43
C LEU A 67 -4.36 -11.40 -0.11
N GLU A 68 -4.14 -12.58 0.49
CA GLU A 68 -5.20 -13.44 1.01
C GLU A 68 -5.93 -12.79 2.19
N ILE A 69 -5.22 -12.16 3.10
CA ILE A 69 -5.81 -11.40 4.22
C ILE A 69 -6.64 -10.23 3.67
N THR A 70 -6.12 -9.51 2.69
CA THR A 70 -6.85 -8.43 2.01
C THR A 70 -8.16 -8.94 1.42
N GLU A 71 -8.13 -10.05 0.72
CA GLU A 71 -9.33 -10.67 0.16
C GLU A 71 -10.34 -11.06 1.24
N THR A 72 -9.89 -11.68 2.32
CA THR A 72 -10.74 -12.07 3.44
C THR A 72 -11.39 -10.86 4.10
N MET A 73 -10.65 -9.79 4.32
CA MET A 73 -11.16 -8.54 4.89
C MET A 73 -12.25 -7.93 3.99
N VAL A 74 -12.04 -7.89 2.68
CA VAL A 74 -13.03 -7.37 1.72
C VAL A 74 -14.27 -8.26 1.66
N ARG A 75 -14.09 -9.57 1.62
CA ARG A 75 -15.22 -10.54 1.56
C ARG A 75 -16.07 -10.52 2.81
N SER A 76 -15.54 -10.14 3.95
CA SER A 76 -16.30 -10.04 5.19
C SER A 76 -17.49 -9.08 5.12
N GLY A 77 -17.41 -8.10 4.22
CA GLY A 77 -18.40 -7.02 4.10
C GLY A 77 -18.43 -6.05 5.29
N ALA A 78 -17.56 -6.25 6.28
CA ALA A 78 -17.54 -5.45 7.51
C ALA A 78 -16.62 -4.22 7.43
N LEU A 79 -15.64 -4.21 6.52
CA LEU A 79 -14.68 -3.13 6.42
C LEU A 79 -15.02 -2.15 5.29
N ASP A 80 -14.85 -0.87 5.57
CA ASP A 80 -15.09 0.22 4.61
C ASP A 80 -13.82 0.62 3.87
N ILE A 81 -12.65 0.45 4.52
CA ILE A 81 -11.34 0.74 3.96
C ILE A 81 -10.31 -0.28 4.43
N VAL A 82 -9.43 -0.68 3.53
CA VAL A 82 -8.26 -1.52 3.81
C VAL A 82 -7.03 -0.87 3.20
N ILE A 83 -6.00 -0.67 4.02
CA ILE A 83 -4.70 -0.17 3.58
C ILE A 83 -3.74 -1.35 3.45
N VAL A 84 -2.99 -1.41 2.36
CA VAL A 84 -1.87 -2.35 2.17
C VAL A 84 -0.58 -1.53 2.05
N ASP A 85 0.24 -1.58 3.07
CA ASP A 85 1.49 -0.81 3.16
C ASP A 85 2.70 -1.76 3.32
N SER A 86 3.47 -1.95 2.32
CA SER A 86 3.41 -1.42 0.97
C SER A 86 3.56 -2.55 -0.08
N VAL A 87 3.26 -2.25 -1.33
CA VAL A 87 3.43 -3.21 -2.44
C VAL A 87 4.87 -3.72 -2.53
N ALA A 88 5.85 -2.86 -2.30
CA ALA A 88 7.27 -3.23 -2.33
C ALA A 88 7.64 -4.31 -1.30
N ALA A 89 6.93 -4.39 -0.19
CA ALA A 89 7.14 -5.36 0.89
C ALA A 89 6.38 -6.68 0.69
N LEU A 90 5.57 -6.79 -0.37
CA LEU A 90 4.84 -8.01 -0.70
C LEU A 90 5.76 -9.02 -1.39
N VAL A 91 6.73 -9.54 -0.65
CA VAL A 91 7.71 -10.50 -1.16
C VAL A 91 7.05 -11.85 -1.35
N PRO A 92 7.17 -12.47 -2.55
CA PRO A 92 6.66 -13.81 -2.78
C PRO A 92 7.29 -14.85 -1.86
N LYS A 93 6.48 -15.79 -1.37
CA LYS A 93 6.96 -16.87 -0.48
C LYS A 93 8.14 -17.65 -1.07
N ALA A 94 8.06 -17.96 -2.37
CA ALA A 94 9.14 -18.66 -3.08
C ALA A 94 10.48 -17.89 -3.05
N GLU A 95 10.45 -16.57 -3.05
CA GLU A 95 11.64 -15.74 -2.93
C GLU A 95 12.22 -15.77 -1.51
N ILE A 96 11.38 -15.80 -0.48
CA ILE A 96 11.80 -15.89 0.93
C ILE A 96 12.42 -17.26 1.23
N GLU A 97 11.83 -18.33 0.69
CA GLU A 97 12.29 -19.72 0.90
C GLU A 97 13.46 -20.12 -0.01
N GLY A 98 13.78 -19.34 -1.04
CA GLY A 98 14.88 -19.57 -1.95
C GLY A 98 16.25 -19.32 -1.31
N GLU A 99 17.29 -19.84 -1.95
CA GLU A 99 18.66 -19.64 -1.50
C GLU A 99 19.20 -18.27 -1.94
N MET A 100 20.23 -17.80 -1.23
CA MET A 100 20.94 -16.59 -1.61
C MET A 100 21.57 -16.77 -3.01
N GLY A 101 21.23 -15.85 -3.92
CA GLY A 101 21.70 -15.87 -5.31
C GLY A 101 20.72 -16.51 -6.29
N ASP A 102 19.64 -17.11 -5.83
CA ASP A 102 18.57 -17.59 -6.72
C ASP A 102 17.94 -16.44 -7.49
N SER A 103 17.64 -16.68 -8.76
CA SER A 103 16.97 -15.70 -9.59
C SER A 103 15.45 -15.79 -9.43
N HIS A 104 14.85 -14.73 -8.89
CA HIS A 104 13.40 -14.60 -8.71
C HIS A 104 12.79 -13.49 -9.58
N VAL A 105 13.36 -13.29 -10.77
CA VAL A 105 12.91 -12.24 -11.70
C VAL A 105 11.45 -12.43 -12.07
N GLY A 106 10.68 -11.35 -11.89
CA GLY A 106 9.27 -11.31 -12.28
C GLY A 106 8.28 -11.99 -11.34
N LEU A 107 8.72 -12.66 -10.26
CA LEU A 107 7.80 -13.31 -9.31
C LEU A 107 6.87 -12.31 -8.63
N HIS A 108 7.39 -11.17 -8.21
CA HIS A 108 6.59 -10.12 -7.58
C HIS A 108 5.52 -9.55 -8.52
N ALA A 109 5.90 -9.25 -9.76
CA ALA A 109 4.95 -8.77 -10.77
C ALA A 109 3.88 -9.81 -11.10
N ARG A 110 4.26 -11.09 -11.16
CA ARG A 110 3.33 -12.20 -11.38
C ARG A 110 2.35 -12.33 -10.23
N LEU A 111 2.83 -12.28 -8.99
CA LEU A 111 1.99 -12.32 -7.78
C LEU A 111 0.96 -11.19 -7.81
N MET A 112 1.39 -9.96 -8.09
CA MET A 112 0.49 -8.80 -8.16
C MET A 112 -0.54 -8.96 -9.27
N SER A 113 -0.15 -9.41 -10.45
CA SER A 113 -1.08 -9.63 -11.57
C SER A 113 -2.14 -10.68 -11.27
N GLN A 114 -1.77 -11.79 -10.67
CA GLN A 114 -2.70 -12.85 -10.28
C GLN A 114 -3.65 -12.40 -9.18
N ALA A 115 -3.11 -11.79 -8.13
CA ALA A 115 -3.89 -11.34 -6.99
C ALA A 115 -4.87 -10.22 -7.35
N LEU A 116 -4.43 -9.21 -8.11
CA LEU A 116 -5.29 -8.09 -8.50
C LEU A 116 -6.41 -8.52 -9.44
N ARG A 117 -6.17 -9.50 -10.29
CA ARG A 117 -7.23 -10.07 -11.13
C ARG A 117 -8.35 -10.66 -10.27
N LYS A 118 -7.99 -11.38 -9.22
CA LYS A 118 -8.94 -11.99 -8.27
C LYS A 118 -9.58 -10.94 -7.37
N LEU A 119 -8.77 -10.07 -6.78
CA LEU A 119 -9.24 -9.02 -5.86
C LEU A 119 -10.18 -8.03 -6.51
N THR A 120 -9.94 -7.65 -7.77
CA THR A 120 -10.81 -6.71 -8.49
C THR A 120 -12.24 -7.20 -8.55
N ALA A 121 -12.47 -8.50 -8.80
CA ALA A 121 -13.80 -9.07 -8.82
C ALA A 121 -14.49 -9.01 -7.44
N VAL A 122 -13.75 -9.27 -6.38
CA VAL A 122 -14.25 -9.21 -4.99
C VAL A 122 -14.55 -7.78 -4.56
N ILE A 123 -13.59 -6.88 -4.81
CA ILE A 123 -13.69 -5.46 -4.42
C ILE A 123 -14.83 -4.76 -5.16
N SER A 124 -15.06 -5.08 -6.43
CA SER A 124 -16.14 -4.47 -7.23
C SER A 124 -17.54 -4.78 -6.70
N ARG A 125 -17.70 -5.90 -6.01
CA ARG A 125 -18.96 -6.32 -5.38
C ARG A 125 -19.13 -5.83 -3.95
N SER A 126 -18.12 -5.15 -3.42
CA SER A 126 -18.09 -4.65 -2.05
C SER A 126 -18.24 -3.12 -2.01
N ASN A 127 -18.54 -2.58 -0.83
CA ASN A 127 -18.47 -1.16 -0.55
C ASN A 127 -17.10 -0.75 0.03
N CYS A 128 -16.13 -1.66 0.04
CA CYS A 128 -14.80 -1.42 0.57
C CYS A 128 -13.90 -0.73 -0.45
N VAL A 129 -13.11 0.22 0.02
CA VAL A 129 -12.00 0.82 -0.72
C VAL A 129 -10.71 0.16 -0.27
N VAL A 130 -9.94 -0.36 -1.21
CA VAL A 130 -8.61 -0.93 -0.92
C VAL A 130 -7.54 0.01 -1.47
N ILE A 131 -6.67 0.46 -0.59
CA ILE A 131 -5.59 1.40 -0.91
C ILE A 131 -4.25 0.66 -0.85
N PHE A 132 -3.57 0.62 -1.97
CA PHE A 132 -2.20 0.12 -2.06
C PHE A 132 -1.20 1.27 -2.03
N ILE A 133 -0.29 1.24 -1.08
CA ILE A 133 0.83 2.17 -1.02
C ILE A 133 1.99 1.58 -1.82
N ASN A 134 2.56 2.35 -2.72
CA ASN A 134 3.62 1.91 -3.60
C ASN A 134 4.80 2.88 -3.64
N GLN A 135 5.98 2.36 -3.91
CA GLN A 135 7.20 3.14 -4.03
C GLN A 135 7.51 3.44 -5.50
N LEU A 136 8.08 4.60 -5.76
CA LEU A 136 8.70 4.91 -7.05
C LEU A 136 10.13 4.39 -7.08
N ARG A 137 10.51 3.83 -8.23
CA ARG A 137 11.86 3.43 -8.56
C ARG A 137 12.24 4.02 -9.91
N GLU A 138 13.52 4.21 -10.12
CA GLU A 138 14.05 4.64 -11.41
C GLU A 138 14.50 3.45 -12.22
N LYS A 139 14.12 3.42 -13.48
CA LYS A 139 14.64 2.44 -14.46
C LYS A 139 16.02 2.88 -14.91
N VAL A 140 16.99 2.02 -14.70
CA VAL A 140 18.35 2.23 -15.20
C VAL A 140 18.37 2.13 -16.73
N GLY A 141 19.07 3.07 -17.40
CA GLY A 141 19.29 3.03 -18.84
C GLY A 141 18.20 3.67 -19.70
N VAL A 142 17.23 4.38 -19.12
CA VAL A 142 16.25 5.16 -19.90
C VAL A 142 16.88 6.48 -20.32
N MET A 143 17.24 6.59 -21.58
CA MET A 143 17.83 7.82 -22.14
C MET A 143 16.80 8.87 -22.54
N PHE A 144 15.54 8.47 -22.80
CA PHE A 144 14.46 9.35 -23.20
C PHE A 144 13.16 8.98 -22.47
N GLY A 145 12.37 9.99 -22.07
CA GLY A 145 11.12 9.81 -21.37
C GLY A 145 11.27 9.78 -19.85
N ASN A 146 10.21 9.41 -19.14
CA ASN A 146 10.22 9.35 -17.67
C ASN A 146 10.80 8.01 -17.20
N PRO A 147 11.93 7.99 -16.48
CA PRO A 147 12.52 6.77 -15.94
C PRO A 147 11.76 6.21 -14.72
N GLU A 148 10.89 7.01 -14.12
CA GLU A 148 10.16 6.58 -12.91
C GLU A 148 9.18 5.44 -13.18
N THR A 149 9.17 4.46 -12.29
CA THR A 149 8.25 3.32 -12.32
C THR A 149 7.88 2.91 -10.90
N THR A 150 6.70 2.28 -10.75
CA THR A 150 6.28 1.70 -9.48
C THR A 150 6.72 0.25 -9.35
N THR A 151 6.81 -0.25 -8.12
CA THR A 151 7.14 -1.66 -7.84
C THR A 151 5.94 -2.57 -8.13
N GLY A 152 6.18 -3.87 -8.34
CA GLY A 152 5.12 -4.86 -8.55
C GLY A 152 4.60 -4.96 -9.98
N GLY A 153 5.32 -4.45 -10.97
CA GLY A 153 4.93 -4.51 -12.38
C GLY A 153 3.85 -3.50 -12.75
N ARG A 154 3.05 -3.82 -13.76
CA ARG A 154 2.06 -2.91 -14.35
C ARG A 154 0.63 -3.15 -13.87
N ALA A 155 0.37 -4.24 -13.16
CA ALA A 155 -1.00 -4.68 -12.86
C ALA A 155 -1.76 -3.65 -12.03
N LEU A 156 -1.15 -3.10 -10.99
CA LEU A 156 -1.81 -2.13 -10.13
C LEU A 156 -2.15 -0.83 -10.88
N LYS A 157 -1.27 -0.37 -11.74
CA LYS A 157 -1.53 0.78 -12.62
C LYS A 157 -2.75 0.55 -13.52
N PHE A 158 -2.95 -0.68 -13.98
CA PHE A 158 -4.08 -1.05 -14.81
C PHE A 158 -5.39 -1.17 -14.03
N TYR A 159 -5.35 -1.79 -12.83
CA TYR A 159 -6.55 -2.07 -12.04
C TYR A 159 -6.99 -0.93 -11.12
N ALA A 160 -6.12 0.01 -10.78
CA ALA A 160 -6.47 1.13 -9.90
C ALA A 160 -7.46 2.08 -10.58
N SER A 161 -8.54 2.42 -9.88
CA SER A 161 -9.51 3.43 -10.31
C SER A 161 -8.99 4.84 -10.11
N VAL A 162 -8.14 5.04 -9.10
CA VAL A 162 -7.52 6.32 -8.74
C VAL A 162 -6.06 6.06 -8.40
N ARG A 163 -5.19 6.93 -8.89
CA ARG A 163 -3.77 6.93 -8.57
C ARG A 163 -3.37 8.31 -8.05
N LEU A 164 -2.83 8.36 -6.85
CA LEU A 164 -2.39 9.58 -6.19
C LEU A 164 -0.86 9.60 -6.13
N ASP A 165 -0.27 10.60 -6.75
CA ASP A 165 1.18 10.86 -6.71
C ASP A 165 1.47 11.80 -5.54
N VAL A 166 2.15 11.32 -4.52
CA VAL A 166 2.49 12.07 -3.31
C VAL A 166 3.97 12.42 -3.34
N ARG A 167 4.26 13.72 -3.41
CA ARG A 167 5.64 14.25 -3.47
C ARG A 167 5.85 15.34 -2.43
N ARG A 168 7.11 15.51 -2.02
CA ARG A 168 7.49 16.64 -1.19
C ARG A 168 7.35 17.94 -1.98
N GLY A 169 6.72 18.94 -1.36
CA GLY A 169 6.72 20.31 -1.83
C GLY A 169 7.90 21.11 -1.26
N GLU A 170 7.75 22.43 -1.26
CA GLU A 170 8.74 23.32 -0.67
C GLU A 170 8.77 23.19 0.86
N THR A 171 9.97 23.27 1.42
CA THR A 171 10.15 23.29 2.86
C THR A 171 9.84 24.67 3.42
N LEU A 172 8.83 24.75 4.28
CA LEU A 172 8.54 25.98 5.01
C LEU A 172 9.54 26.14 6.16
N LYS A 173 10.15 27.31 6.25
CA LYS A 173 11.07 27.65 7.33
C LYS A 173 10.41 28.65 8.28
N ILE A 174 10.48 28.38 9.57
CA ILE A 174 10.03 29.28 10.63
C ILE A 174 11.28 29.77 11.36
N GLY A 175 11.63 31.03 11.13
CA GLY A 175 12.86 31.59 11.69
C GLY A 175 14.12 30.92 11.09
N ARG A 176 15.03 30.47 11.95
CA ARG A 176 16.26 29.75 11.55
C ARG A 176 16.11 28.24 11.55
N ALA A 177 14.98 27.74 12.00
CA ALA A 177 14.69 26.31 12.02
C ALA A 177 13.86 25.90 10.81
N SER A 178 14.15 24.75 10.23
CA SER A 178 13.27 24.08 9.25
C SER A 178 12.37 23.09 9.97
N CYS A 179 11.11 23.12 9.65
CA CYS A 179 10.17 22.10 10.07
C CYS A 179 10.16 20.94 9.07
#